data_f399f0ef164ceae9c49c4396bda4eb9e
#
_entry.id   f399f0ef164ceae9c49c4396bda4eb9e
#
_cell.length_a   1.000
_cell.length_b   1.000
_cell.length_c   1.000
_cell.angle_alpha   90.00
_cell.angle_beta   90.00
_cell.angle_gamma   90.00
#
_symmetry.space_group_name_H-M   'P 1'
#
loop_
_entity.id
_entity.type
_entity.pdbx_description
1 polymer ?
#
loop_
_entity_poly.entity_id
_entity_poly.type
_entity_poly.pdbx_seq_one_letter_code
_entity_poly.pdbx_strand_id
1 'polypeptide(L)'
;LTGSMRAGKSVYENAAQTVKKVNLELGGNAPVIVTSNADLDKAVDYIVTARINNAGQVCTCPERIFVHEDVHDDFLNKVTSKMKSLTVGDPFDENTDYGAIINQKQLDSIHEKVLDAIKNGATLMTGGHQLKRHGFFYAPTVLDNVRKDDSVFKDEIFGPVLAITTYRDFEQVIEDANDTNAGLSSYIFSENLTEVMTATERLKFGEVYANCEAEEVVNGYHAGWRESGLGGADGIHGFEEYYNITVSYIRY
;
A
#
# COMPACT_ATOMS: atom_id res chain seq x y z
N LEU A 1 6.26 1.38 -18.24
CA LEU A 1 7.13 0.82 -17.19
C LEU A 1 6.31 0.61 -15.92
N THR A 2 6.41 -0.60 -15.33
CA THR A 2 6.04 -0.84 -13.93
C THR A 2 7.32 -0.96 -13.11
N GLY A 3 7.42 -0.25 -11.98
CA GLY A 3 8.63 -0.27 -11.15
C GLY A 3 8.66 0.79 -10.06
N SER A 4 9.85 1.05 -9.47
CA SER A 4 9.99 2.05 -8.42
C SER A 4 9.83 3.48 -8.94
N MET A 5 9.41 4.43 -8.08
CA MET A 5 9.36 5.87 -8.39
C MET A 5 10.69 6.38 -8.96
N ARG A 6 11.83 5.91 -8.43
CA ARG A 6 13.16 6.27 -8.94
C ARG A 6 13.38 5.80 -10.38
N ALA A 7 12.97 4.57 -10.69
CA ALA A 7 13.09 4.03 -12.06
C ALA A 7 12.17 4.77 -13.02
N GLY A 8 10.95 5.09 -12.59
CA GLY A 8 10.00 5.89 -13.37
C GLY A 8 10.53 7.27 -13.71
N LYS A 9 11.09 8.00 -12.75
CA LYS A 9 11.72 9.30 -12.96
C LYS A 9 12.85 9.22 -14.01
N SER A 10 13.72 8.21 -13.91
CA SER A 10 14.79 8.00 -14.88
C SER A 10 14.27 7.70 -16.30
N VAL A 11 13.22 6.89 -16.44
CA VAL A 11 12.57 6.62 -17.73
C VAL A 11 11.97 7.91 -18.30
N TYR A 12 11.29 8.70 -17.46
CA TYR A 12 10.66 9.95 -17.89
C TYR A 12 11.69 10.99 -18.36
N GLU A 13 12.80 11.16 -17.63
CA GLU A 13 13.91 12.03 -18.03
C GLU A 13 14.49 11.65 -19.40
N ASN A 14 14.68 10.36 -19.66
CA ASN A 14 15.17 9.87 -20.95
C ASN A 14 14.13 10.05 -22.07
N ALA A 15 12.85 9.80 -21.78
CA ALA A 15 11.76 9.97 -22.74
C ALA A 15 11.57 11.43 -23.17
N ALA A 16 11.83 12.38 -22.27
CA ALA A 16 11.73 13.81 -22.54
C ALA A 16 12.66 14.26 -23.67
N GLN A 17 13.82 13.63 -23.86
CA GLN A 17 14.79 13.97 -24.92
C GLN A 17 14.22 13.78 -26.33
N THR A 18 13.24 12.92 -26.51
CA THR A 18 12.59 12.63 -27.80
C THR A 18 11.09 12.84 -27.77
N VAL A 19 10.56 13.49 -26.71
CA VAL A 19 9.13 13.78 -26.50
C VAL A 19 8.27 12.49 -26.62
N LYS A 20 8.74 11.39 -26.04
CA LYS A 20 7.99 10.14 -26.03
C LYS A 20 6.86 10.19 -25.04
N LYS A 21 5.68 9.70 -25.45
CA LYS A 21 4.61 9.32 -24.51
C LYS A 21 5.14 8.17 -23.63
N VAL A 22 4.91 8.26 -22.34
CA VAL A 22 5.25 7.22 -21.35
C VAL A 22 4.00 6.86 -20.55
N ASN A 23 3.91 5.59 -20.20
CA ASN A 23 2.98 5.07 -19.23
C ASN A 23 3.80 4.49 -18.07
N LEU A 24 3.59 5.01 -16.87
CA LEU A 24 4.37 4.69 -15.67
C LEU A 24 3.43 4.23 -14.56
N GLU A 25 3.58 2.97 -14.15
CA GLU A 25 2.97 2.37 -12.97
C GLU A 25 4.05 2.20 -11.92
N LEU A 26 3.99 2.98 -10.85
CA LEU A 26 5.08 3.10 -9.89
C LEU A 26 4.65 2.66 -8.48
N GLY A 27 5.51 2.88 -7.48
CA GLY A 27 5.24 2.48 -6.12
C GLY A 27 4.08 3.24 -5.46
N GLY A 28 3.54 2.64 -4.42
CA GLY A 28 2.51 3.21 -3.56
C GLY A 28 3.02 3.53 -2.16
N ASN A 29 2.15 4.09 -1.35
CA ASN A 29 2.28 4.21 0.11
C ASN A 29 0.86 4.32 0.70
N ALA A 30 0.07 3.28 0.46
CA ALA A 30 -1.37 3.28 0.68
C ALA A 30 -1.75 3.52 2.14
N PRO A 31 -2.52 4.59 2.44
CA PRO A 31 -3.12 4.77 3.75
C PRO A 31 -4.31 3.83 3.91
N VAL A 32 -4.49 3.35 5.13
CA VAL A 32 -5.67 2.60 5.58
C VAL A 32 -6.28 3.35 6.74
N ILE A 33 -7.55 3.71 6.65
CA ILE A 33 -8.29 4.35 7.73
C ILE A 33 -9.27 3.33 8.31
N VAL A 34 -9.07 2.96 9.59
CA VAL A 34 -10.00 2.11 10.35
C VAL A 34 -10.75 3.00 11.32
N THR A 35 -12.05 3.22 11.07
CA THR A 35 -12.87 4.11 11.90
C THR A 35 -13.41 3.39 13.13
N SER A 36 -13.98 4.14 14.08
CA SER A 36 -14.70 3.56 15.23
C SER A 36 -15.97 2.79 14.83
N ASN A 37 -16.44 2.97 13.59
CA ASN A 37 -17.59 2.27 13.03
C ASN A 37 -17.19 1.05 12.15
N ALA A 38 -15.93 0.61 12.18
CA ALA A 38 -15.46 -0.50 11.36
C ALA A 38 -15.88 -1.86 11.94
N ASP A 39 -16.25 -2.80 11.06
CA ASP A 39 -16.23 -4.23 11.40
C ASP A 39 -14.77 -4.68 11.51
N LEU A 40 -14.24 -4.75 12.73
CA LEU A 40 -12.81 -5.01 12.97
C LEU A 40 -12.38 -6.40 12.50
N ASP A 41 -13.24 -7.40 12.55
CA ASP A 41 -12.88 -8.75 12.10
C ASP A 41 -12.65 -8.76 10.59
N LYS A 42 -13.54 -8.15 9.82
CA LYS A 42 -13.36 -7.98 8.38
C LYS A 42 -12.17 -7.07 8.04
N ALA A 43 -12.04 -5.94 8.74
CA ALA A 43 -10.93 -5.02 8.50
C ALA A 43 -9.57 -5.72 8.69
N VAL A 44 -9.40 -6.48 9.78
CA VAL A 44 -8.17 -7.24 10.04
C VAL A 44 -7.94 -8.30 8.98
N ASP A 45 -9.00 -9.02 8.56
CA ASP A 45 -8.89 -10.05 7.53
C ASP A 45 -8.39 -9.47 6.20
N TYR A 46 -9.01 -8.41 5.72
CA TYR A 46 -8.62 -7.77 4.46
C TYR A 46 -7.23 -7.09 4.53
N ILE A 47 -6.94 -6.36 5.62
CA ILE A 47 -5.64 -5.68 5.78
C ILE A 47 -4.51 -6.69 5.81
N VAL A 48 -4.63 -7.79 6.56
CA VAL A 48 -3.57 -8.79 6.65
C VAL A 48 -3.43 -9.52 5.34
N THR A 49 -4.53 -9.98 4.71
CA THR A 49 -4.49 -10.67 3.42
C THR A 49 -3.83 -9.80 2.35
N ALA A 50 -4.23 -8.53 2.23
CA ALA A 50 -3.62 -7.60 1.29
C ALA A 50 -2.13 -7.36 1.61
N ARG A 51 -1.76 -7.26 2.91
CA ARG A 51 -0.36 -7.00 3.30
C ARG A 51 0.58 -8.15 3.04
N ILE A 52 0.13 -9.39 3.16
CA ILE A 52 0.99 -10.56 2.96
C ILE A 52 1.03 -11.05 1.51
N ASN A 53 0.15 -10.54 0.65
CA ASN A 53 0.18 -10.85 -0.78
C ASN A 53 1.58 -10.59 -1.33
N ASN A 54 2.18 -11.62 -1.97
CA ASN A 54 3.55 -11.60 -2.45
C ASN A 54 4.58 -11.09 -1.40
N ALA A 55 4.39 -11.43 -0.12
CA ALA A 55 5.21 -10.97 1.01
C ALA A 55 5.21 -9.43 1.18
N GLY A 56 4.12 -8.76 0.84
CA GLY A 56 4.00 -7.30 0.88
C GLY A 56 4.67 -6.55 -0.27
N GLN A 57 5.10 -7.26 -1.31
CA GLN A 57 5.77 -6.70 -2.48
C GLN A 57 4.76 -6.43 -3.60
N VAL A 58 3.73 -5.64 -3.30
CA VAL A 58 2.67 -5.20 -4.20
C VAL A 58 2.45 -3.70 -4.03
N CYS A 59 2.29 -2.97 -5.12
CA CYS A 59 2.20 -1.51 -5.11
C CYS A 59 0.92 -0.97 -4.45
N THR A 60 -0.14 -1.77 -4.43
CA THR A 60 -1.42 -1.43 -3.76
C THR A 60 -1.49 -1.88 -2.30
N CYS A 61 -0.45 -2.52 -1.75
CA CYS A 61 -0.45 -3.01 -0.36
C CYS A 61 -0.76 -1.91 0.66
N PRO A 62 -1.53 -2.22 1.73
CA PRO A 62 -1.67 -1.39 2.92
C PRO A 62 -0.31 -1.05 3.55
N GLU A 63 0.07 0.22 3.60
CA GLU A 63 1.37 0.66 4.12
C GLU A 63 1.25 1.42 5.45
N ARG A 64 0.35 2.41 5.53
CA ARG A 64 0.17 3.32 6.65
C ARG A 64 -1.20 3.10 7.28
N ILE A 65 -1.24 2.49 8.47
CA ILE A 65 -2.49 2.12 9.12
C ILE A 65 -2.85 3.16 10.18
N PHE A 66 -3.93 3.90 9.93
CA PHE A 66 -4.53 4.84 10.88
C PHE A 66 -5.73 4.18 11.55
N VAL A 67 -5.69 4.04 12.86
CA VAL A 67 -6.76 3.39 13.63
C VAL A 67 -7.37 4.40 14.60
N HIS A 68 -8.71 4.51 14.61
CA HIS A 68 -9.39 5.37 15.58
C HIS A 68 -9.09 4.91 17.01
N GLU A 69 -8.80 5.85 17.92
CA GLU A 69 -8.35 5.52 19.29
C GLU A 69 -9.33 4.63 20.06
N ASP A 70 -10.64 4.78 19.85
CA ASP A 70 -11.68 4.01 20.55
C ASP A 70 -11.65 2.49 20.21
N VAL A 71 -11.07 2.11 19.07
CA VAL A 71 -11.01 0.71 18.61
C VAL A 71 -9.58 0.20 18.49
N HIS A 72 -8.58 1.03 18.81
CA HIS A 72 -7.17 0.73 18.63
C HIS A 72 -6.73 -0.56 19.31
N ASP A 73 -7.03 -0.72 20.60
CA ASP A 73 -6.53 -1.87 21.37
C ASP A 73 -7.12 -3.19 20.87
N ASP A 74 -8.42 -3.21 20.51
CA ASP A 74 -9.07 -4.40 19.95
C ASP A 74 -8.51 -4.73 18.56
N PHE A 75 -8.39 -3.74 17.70
CA PHE A 75 -7.76 -3.88 16.38
C PHE A 75 -6.32 -4.40 16.49
N LEU A 76 -5.49 -3.78 17.36
CA LEU A 76 -4.08 -4.16 17.55
C LEU A 76 -3.94 -5.61 18.04
N ASN A 77 -4.78 -6.03 18.97
CA ASN A 77 -4.79 -7.41 19.47
C ASN A 77 -5.16 -8.41 18.36
N LYS A 78 -6.19 -8.12 17.58
CA LYS A 78 -6.67 -8.96 16.48
C LYS A 78 -5.63 -9.08 15.37
N VAL A 79 -5.11 -7.95 14.88
CA VAL A 79 -4.14 -7.92 13.78
C VAL A 79 -2.81 -8.56 14.17
N THR A 80 -2.37 -8.35 15.43
CA THR A 80 -1.14 -8.99 15.94
C THR A 80 -1.31 -10.50 16.05
N SER A 81 -2.46 -10.98 16.53
CA SER A 81 -2.74 -12.41 16.61
C SER A 81 -2.78 -13.05 15.24
N LYS A 82 -3.43 -12.43 14.27
CA LYS A 82 -3.51 -12.92 12.89
C LYS A 82 -2.13 -12.94 12.23
N MET A 83 -1.35 -11.88 12.35
CA MET A 83 0.03 -11.84 11.80
C MET A 83 0.93 -12.91 12.44
N LYS A 84 0.81 -13.17 13.75
CA LYS A 84 1.56 -14.23 14.44
C LYS A 84 1.21 -15.64 13.97
N SER A 85 -0.01 -15.88 13.50
CA SER A 85 -0.45 -17.20 13.04
C SER A 85 0.03 -17.57 11.65
N LEU A 86 0.59 -16.61 10.89
CA LEU A 86 1.01 -16.83 9.52
C LEU A 86 2.25 -17.72 9.40
N THR A 87 2.21 -18.61 8.43
CA THR A 87 3.31 -19.50 8.06
C THR A 87 4.13 -18.91 6.92
N VAL A 88 5.40 -18.63 7.19
CA VAL A 88 6.35 -18.15 6.17
C VAL A 88 7.14 -19.33 5.64
N GLY A 89 7.11 -19.58 4.33
CA GLY A 89 7.68 -20.84 3.84
C GLY A 89 7.99 -20.90 2.36
N ASP A 90 8.14 -22.13 1.91
CA ASP A 90 8.28 -22.47 0.52
C ASP A 90 6.94 -22.22 -0.20
N PRO A 91 6.91 -21.44 -1.30
CA PRO A 91 5.67 -21.15 -2.03
C PRO A 91 5.03 -22.41 -2.69
N PHE A 92 5.73 -23.54 -2.77
CA PHE A 92 5.19 -24.82 -3.22
C PHE A 92 4.53 -25.65 -2.10
N ASP A 93 4.62 -25.23 -0.84
CA ASP A 93 3.91 -25.85 0.29
C ASP A 93 2.54 -25.16 0.47
N GLU A 94 1.46 -25.91 0.34
CA GLU A 94 0.07 -25.42 0.46
C GLU A 94 -0.25 -24.79 1.83
N ASN A 95 0.57 -25.05 2.86
CA ASN A 95 0.43 -24.45 4.18
C ASN A 95 1.19 -23.12 4.33
N THR A 96 1.86 -22.67 3.29
CA THR A 96 2.60 -21.40 3.31
C THR A 96 1.69 -20.23 2.96
N ASP A 97 1.59 -19.24 3.86
CA ASP A 97 0.83 -18.01 3.62
C ASP A 97 1.61 -17.04 2.71
N TYR A 98 2.91 -16.92 2.87
CA TYR A 98 3.75 -16.15 1.96
C TYR A 98 5.22 -16.63 1.91
N GLY A 99 5.88 -16.30 0.80
CA GLY A 99 7.24 -16.71 0.47
C GLY A 99 8.31 -15.69 0.82
N ALA A 100 9.38 -15.66 0.00
CA ALA A 100 10.56 -14.84 0.22
C ALA A 100 10.41 -13.41 -0.32
N ILE A 101 11.20 -12.50 0.25
CA ILE A 101 11.53 -11.18 -0.33
C ILE A 101 12.44 -11.40 -1.55
N ILE A 102 12.34 -10.52 -2.55
CA ILE A 102 13.00 -10.70 -3.85
C ILE A 102 14.54 -10.83 -3.76
N ASN A 103 15.19 -10.13 -2.86
CA ASN A 103 16.65 -10.16 -2.69
C ASN A 103 17.09 -9.58 -1.35
N GLN A 104 18.40 -9.76 -1.05
CA GLN A 104 19.00 -9.25 0.20
C GLN A 104 18.87 -7.75 0.37
N LYS A 105 19.04 -6.97 -0.70
CA LYS A 105 18.97 -5.50 -0.62
C LYS A 105 17.57 -5.01 -0.17
N GLN A 106 16.49 -5.63 -0.67
CA GLN A 106 15.14 -5.30 -0.24
C GLN A 106 14.89 -5.76 1.19
N LEU A 107 15.36 -6.96 1.55
CA LEU A 107 15.27 -7.48 2.91
C LEU A 107 15.97 -6.56 3.93
N ASP A 108 17.17 -6.08 3.60
CA ASP A 108 17.93 -5.13 4.44
C ASP A 108 17.18 -3.79 4.56
N SER A 109 16.63 -3.27 3.47
CA SER A 109 15.85 -2.03 3.46
C SER A 109 14.62 -2.12 4.37
N ILE A 110 13.88 -3.24 4.33
CA ILE A 110 12.75 -3.48 5.24
C ILE A 110 13.23 -3.48 6.69
N HIS A 111 14.31 -4.21 6.95
CA HIS A 111 14.83 -4.37 8.31
C HIS A 111 15.35 -3.06 8.89
N GLU A 112 16.05 -2.26 8.11
CA GLU A 112 16.54 -0.93 8.50
C GLU A 112 15.39 0.00 8.90
N LYS A 113 14.32 0.07 8.08
CA LYS A 113 13.12 0.87 8.39
C LYS A 113 12.45 0.43 9.70
N VAL A 114 12.32 -0.88 9.92
CA VAL A 114 11.73 -1.43 11.14
C VAL A 114 12.58 -1.08 12.37
N LEU A 115 13.89 -1.24 12.28
CA LEU A 115 14.80 -0.89 13.38
C LEU A 115 14.81 0.62 13.67
N ASP A 116 14.73 1.45 12.65
CA ASP A 116 14.67 2.90 12.81
C ASP A 116 13.38 3.32 13.53
N ALA A 117 12.23 2.78 13.15
CA ALA A 117 10.97 3.04 13.83
C ALA A 117 10.99 2.63 15.30
N ILE A 118 11.54 1.43 15.63
CA ILE A 118 11.70 0.96 17.01
C ILE A 118 12.61 1.90 17.81
N LYS A 119 13.73 2.32 17.23
CA LYS A 119 14.65 3.29 17.84
C LYS A 119 13.99 4.64 18.13
N ASN A 120 13.04 5.05 17.26
CA ASN A 120 12.30 6.29 17.40
C ASN A 120 11.09 6.17 18.35
N GLY A 121 10.85 4.99 18.94
CA GLY A 121 9.83 4.78 19.97
C GLY A 121 8.63 3.93 19.55
N ALA A 122 8.58 3.41 18.32
CA ALA A 122 7.55 2.47 17.92
C ALA A 122 7.64 1.16 18.74
N THR A 123 6.48 0.59 19.04
CA THR A 123 6.36 -0.66 19.81
C THR A 123 6.30 -1.85 18.86
N LEU A 124 7.27 -2.77 18.97
CA LEU A 124 7.24 -4.01 18.21
C LEU A 124 6.29 -5.01 18.86
N MET A 125 5.17 -5.31 18.20
CA MET A 125 4.16 -6.26 18.67
C MET A 125 4.48 -7.70 18.25
N THR A 126 5.06 -7.90 17.06
CA THR A 126 5.52 -9.20 16.56
C THR A 126 6.52 -9.01 15.41
N GLY A 127 7.31 -10.05 15.13
CA GLY A 127 8.24 -10.08 13.99
C GLY A 127 9.49 -9.23 14.19
N GLY A 128 9.73 -8.31 13.25
CA GLY A 128 10.83 -7.35 13.29
C GLY A 128 12.22 -7.95 13.00
N HIS A 129 12.29 -9.13 12.38
CA HIS A 129 13.57 -9.80 12.13
C HIS A 129 13.55 -10.66 10.86
N GLN A 130 14.73 -10.86 10.32
CA GLN A 130 14.98 -11.82 9.25
C GLN A 130 14.92 -13.25 9.80
N LEU A 131 14.31 -14.18 9.06
CA LEU A 131 14.29 -15.59 9.47
C LEU A 131 15.62 -16.28 9.20
N LYS A 132 16.15 -17.00 10.18
CA LYS A 132 17.43 -17.73 10.09
C LYS A 132 17.28 -19.02 9.26
N ARG A 133 17.15 -18.86 7.96
CA ARG A 133 17.05 -19.97 6.99
C ARG A 133 17.62 -19.55 5.64
N HIS A 134 17.86 -20.51 4.75
CA HIS A 134 18.30 -20.21 3.39
C HIS A 134 17.23 -19.43 2.63
N GLY A 135 17.59 -18.32 1.99
CA GLY A 135 16.68 -17.42 1.29
C GLY A 135 16.41 -16.11 2.06
N PHE A 136 15.64 -15.20 1.47
CA PHE A 136 15.41 -13.85 1.94
C PHE A 136 14.05 -13.72 2.64
N PHE A 137 13.90 -14.33 3.80
CA PHE A 137 12.61 -14.37 4.51
C PHE A 137 12.56 -13.37 5.66
N TYR A 138 11.46 -12.66 5.76
CA TYR A 138 11.20 -11.70 6.85
C TYR A 138 9.97 -12.14 7.64
N ALA A 139 10.01 -12.02 8.95
CA ALA A 139 8.91 -12.40 9.84
C ALA A 139 7.72 -11.44 9.68
N PRO A 140 6.46 -11.95 9.80
CA PRO A 140 5.29 -11.10 9.82
C PRO A 140 5.39 -10.08 10.95
N THR A 141 5.38 -8.78 10.62
CA THR A 141 5.76 -7.72 11.54
C THR A 141 4.61 -6.74 11.77
N VAL A 142 4.37 -6.41 13.03
CA VAL A 142 3.45 -5.34 13.45
C VAL A 142 4.20 -4.36 14.32
N LEU A 143 4.17 -3.10 13.92
CA LEU A 143 4.68 -1.95 14.68
C LEU A 143 3.49 -1.09 15.11
N ASP A 144 3.42 -0.75 16.38
CA ASP A 144 2.44 0.17 16.94
C ASP A 144 3.10 1.48 17.39
N ASN A 145 2.32 2.53 17.58
CA ASN A 145 2.79 3.86 17.94
C ASN A 145 3.86 4.41 16.98
N VAL A 146 3.73 4.09 15.69
CA VAL A 146 4.62 4.58 14.66
C VAL A 146 4.38 6.08 14.44
N ARG A 147 5.46 6.85 14.40
CA ARG A 147 5.39 8.28 14.15
C ARG A 147 5.22 8.55 12.65
N LYS A 148 4.46 9.58 12.32
CA LYS A 148 4.26 9.99 10.91
C LYS A 148 5.57 10.36 10.19
N ASP A 149 6.62 10.72 10.97
CA ASP A 149 7.94 11.06 10.45
C ASP A 149 8.90 9.88 10.27
N ASP A 150 8.55 8.70 10.75
CA ASP A 150 9.38 7.50 10.60
C ASP A 150 9.42 7.04 9.15
N SER A 151 10.58 6.54 8.71
CA SER A 151 10.80 6.06 7.34
C SER A 151 9.86 4.91 6.96
N VAL A 152 9.49 4.07 7.95
CA VAL A 152 8.53 2.97 7.78
C VAL A 152 7.11 3.49 7.47
N PHE A 153 6.82 4.77 7.72
CA PHE A 153 5.53 5.40 7.47
C PHE A 153 5.56 6.35 6.27
N LYS A 154 6.69 7.05 6.06
CA LYS A 154 6.85 7.98 4.92
C LYS A 154 7.16 7.30 3.60
N ASP A 155 7.99 6.25 3.65
CA ASP A 155 8.46 5.56 2.45
C ASP A 155 7.76 4.22 2.29
N GLU A 156 7.50 3.82 1.06
CA GLU A 156 7.01 2.49 0.73
C GLU A 156 7.91 1.41 1.39
N ILE A 157 7.30 0.50 2.15
CA ILE A 157 8.05 -0.57 2.85
C ILE A 157 8.36 -1.71 1.88
N PHE A 158 7.37 -2.11 1.08
CA PHE A 158 7.44 -3.23 0.12
C PHE A 158 7.90 -4.52 0.78
N GLY A 159 7.23 -4.88 1.90
CA GLY A 159 7.54 -6.04 2.75
C GLY A 159 6.40 -6.34 3.76
N PRO A 160 6.45 -7.47 4.49
CA PRO A 160 5.35 -7.97 5.34
C PRO A 160 5.30 -7.25 6.70
N VAL A 161 5.16 -5.93 6.67
CA VAL A 161 5.18 -5.06 7.87
C VAL A 161 3.94 -4.18 7.88
N LEU A 162 3.20 -4.15 8.97
CA LEU A 162 2.11 -3.23 9.26
C LEU A 162 2.60 -2.15 10.22
N ALA A 163 2.54 -0.89 9.80
CA ALA A 163 2.90 0.29 10.59
C ALA A 163 1.62 1.00 11.04
N ILE A 164 1.36 1.00 12.35
CA ILE A 164 0.11 1.46 12.95
C ILE A 164 0.33 2.75 13.73
N THR A 165 -0.56 3.71 13.54
CA THR A 165 -0.69 4.94 14.33
C THR A 165 -2.16 5.19 14.69
N THR A 166 -2.41 5.94 15.76
CA THR A 166 -3.77 6.30 16.18
C THR A 166 -4.18 7.67 15.66
N TYR A 167 -5.50 7.88 15.53
CA TYR A 167 -6.10 9.18 15.27
C TYR A 167 -7.40 9.36 16.07
N ARG A 168 -7.90 10.60 16.19
CA ARG A 168 -9.16 10.96 16.87
C ARG A 168 -10.16 11.62 15.95
N ASP A 169 -9.68 12.52 15.12
CA ASP A 169 -10.50 13.37 14.27
C ASP A 169 -10.51 12.84 12.83
N PHE A 170 -11.70 12.58 12.30
CA PHE A 170 -11.87 12.00 10.97
C PHE A 170 -11.44 12.96 9.85
N GLU A 171 -11.68 14.25 10.03
CA GLU A 171 -11.25 15.26 9.07
C GLU A 171 -9.72 15.36 9.02
N GLN A 172 -9.08 15.33 10.19
CA GLN A 172 -7.62 15.36 10.28
C GLN A 172 -6.97 14.10 9.70
N VAL A 173 -7.54 12.91 9.89
CA VAL A 173 -6.95 11.68 9.34
C VAL A 173 -7.02 11.64 7.81
N ILE A 174 -8.02 12.24 7.19
CA ILE A 174 -8.09 12.39 5.72
C ILE A 174 -6.90 13.26 5.22
N GLU A 175 -6.61 14.36 5.91
CA GLU A 175 -5.45 15.20 5.55
C GLU A 175 -4.12 14.47 5.80
N ASP A 176 -3.99 13.77 6.93
CA ASP A 176 -2.83 12.94 7.25
C ASP A 176 -2.61 11.80 6.24
N ALA A 177 -3.69 11.17 5.79
CA ALA A 177 -3.66 10.15 4.75
C ALA A 177 -3.17 10.71 3.41
N ASN A 178 -3.54 11.95 3.10
CA ASN A 178 -3.14 12.66 1.89
C ASN A 178 -1.70 13.22 1.94
N ASP A 179 -1.07 13.27 3.13
CA ASP A 179 0.29 13.80 3.31
C ASP A 179 1.34 12.78 2.84
N THR A 180 1.43 12.61 1.55
CA THR A 180 2.39 11.73 0.88
C THR A 180 2.60 12.15 -0.58
N ASN A 181 3.74 11.82 -1.16
CA ASN A 181 3.99 11.97 -2.59
C ASN A 181 3.39 10.82 -3.42
N ALA A 182 2.98 9.73 -2.78
CA ALA A 182 2.29 8.62 -3.44
C ALA A 182 0.81 8.93 -3.67
N GLY A 183 0.18 8.19 -4.57
CA GLY A 183 -1.23 8.39 -4.90
C GLY A 183 -1.83 7.23 -5.70
N LEU A 184 -1.40 5.98 -5.43
CA LEU A 184 -1.94 4.82 -6.15
C LEU A 184 -3.25 4.35 -5.53
N SER A 185 -3.20 3.77 -4.34
CA SER A 185 -4.35 3.18 -3.65
C SER A 185 -4.52 3.71 -2.23
N SER A 186 -5.74 3.62 -1.71
CA SER A 186 -6.11 3.97 -0.35
C SER A 186 -7.27 3.10 0.13
N TYR A 187 -7.44 2.97 1.45
CA TYR A 187 -8.44 2.10 2.04
C TYR A 187 -9.20 2.80 3.15
N ILE A 188 -10.50 2.49 3.26
CA ILE A 188 -11.32 2.85 4.41
C ILE A 188 -12.15 1.68 4.88
N PHE A 189 -12.15 1.45 6.19
CA PHE A 189 -13.00 0.47 6.87
C PHE A 189 -13.97 1.21 7.80
N SER A 190 -15.25 1.18 7.45
CA SER A 190 -16.35 1.79 8.20
C SER A 190 -17.69 1.25 7.75
N GLU A 191 -18.60 0.99 8.69
CA GLU A 191 -20.01 0.71 8.39
C GLU A 191 -20.85 2.01 8.27
N ASN A 192 -20.25 3.17 8.53
CA ASN A 192 -20.89 4.47 8.33
C ASN A 192 -20.72 4.96 6.89
N LEU A 193 -21.81 4.92 6.12
CA LEU A 193 -21.79 5.33 4.70
C LEU A 193 -21.29 6.78 4.50
N THR A 194 -21.56 7.69 5.44
CA THR A 194 -21.08 9.08 5.33
C THR A 194 -19.55 9.14 5.40
N GLU A 195 -18.91 8.38 6.29
CA GLU A 195 -17.44 8.28 6.36
C GLU A 195 -16.87 7.69 5.08
N VAL A 196 -17.47 6.60 4.58
CA VAL A 196 -17.05 5.96 3.33
C VAL A 196 -17.11 6.93 2.15
N MET A 197 -18.26 7.63 1.97
CA MET A 197 -18.43 8.58 0.88
C MET A 197 -17.49 9.77 0.99
N THR A 198 -17.30 10.31 2.20
CA THR A 198 -16.36 11.41 2.45
C THR A 198 -14.92 11.00 2.13
N ALA A 199 -14.50 9.80 2.54
CA ALA A 199 -13.18 9.28 2.22
C ALA A 199 -13.01 9.11 0.70
N THR A 200 -14.00 8.53 0.01
CA THR A 200 -13.98 8.34 -1.45
C THR A 200 -13.84 9.65 -2.21
N GLU A 201 -14.47 10.73 -1.74
CA GLU A 201 -14.38 12.05 -2.38
C GLU A 201 -13.07 12.80 -2.07
N ARG A 202 -12.48 12.58 -0.90
CA ARG A 202 -11.41 13.44 -0.39
C ARG A 202 -10.02 12.79 -0.35
N LEU A 203 -9.93 11.47 -0.39
CA LEU A 203 -8.65 10.79 -0.53
C LEU A 203 -8.12 11.00 -1.96
N LYS A 204 -6.87 11.48 -2.04
CA LYS A 204 -6.24 11.89 -3.30
C LYS A 204 -5.39 10.76 -3.88
N PHE A 205 -6.06 9.67 -4.23
CA PHE A 205 -5.48 8.45 -4.77
C PHE A 205 -6.27 8.00 -6.00
N GLY A 206 -5.61 7.25 -6.88
CA GLY A 206 -6.25 6.69 -8.06
C GLY A 206 -7.35 5.69 -7.72
N GLU A 207 -7.18 4.98 -6.61
CA GLU A 207 -8.13 3.96 -6.14
C GLU A 207 -8.46 4.13 -4.67
N VAL A 208 -9.74 3.96 -4.33
CA VAL A 208 -10.24 3.96 -2.95
C VAL A 208 -11.02 2.67 -2.72
N TYR A 209 -10.52 1.81 -1.85
CA TYR A 209 -11.13 0.55 -1.47
C TYR A 209 -11.89 0.73 -0.15
N ALA A 210 -13.20 0.47 -0.16
CA ALA A 210 -14.06 0.61 1.01
C ALA A 210 -14.55 -0.76 1.48
N ASN A 211 -14.15 -1.19 2.69
CA ASN A 211 -14.51 -2.46 3.31
C ASN A 211 -14.14 -3.70 2.46
N CYS A 212 -13.10 -3.61 1.66
CA CYS A 212 -12.57 -4.70 0.84
C CYS A 212 -11.04 -4.62 0.70
N GLU A 213 -10.44 -5.67 0.17
CA GLU A 213 -9.06 -5.67 -0.28
C GLU A 213 -8.95 -5.05 -1.70
N ALA A 214 -7.73 -4.90 -2.22
CA ALA A 214 -7.50 -4.45 -3.58
C ALA A 214 -8.00 -5.51 -4.59
N GLU A 215 -9.23 -5.39 -5.02
CA GLU A 215 -9.85 -6.19 -6.07
C GLU A 215 -9.84 -5.39 -7.38
N GLU A 216 -8.70 -5.36 -8.04
CA GLU A 216 -8.58 -4.72 -9.34
C GLU A 216 -9.39 -5.49 -10.39
N VAL A 217 -10.30 -4.78 -11.06
CA VAL A 217 -11.13 -5.38 -12.10
C VAL A 217 -10.67 -4.88 -13.48
N VAL A 218 -10.61 -5.77 -14.46
CA VAL A 218 -10.09 -5.48 -15.81
C VAL A 218 -10.76 -4.30 -16.53
N ASN A 219 -11.93 -3.89 -16.12
CA ASN A 219 -12.64 -2.71 -16.64
C ASN A 219 -12.51 -1.47 -15.76
N GLY A 220 -11.85 -1.57 -14.61
CA GLY A 220 -11.45 -0.44 -13.77
C GLY A 220 -10.18 0.22 -14.32
N TYR A 221 -10.03 1.50 -14.14
CA TYR A 221 -8.81 2.19 -14.54
C TYR A 221 -7.81 2.20 -13.37
N HIS A 222 -6.74 1.43 -13.49
CA HIS A 222 -5.65 1.38 -12.53
C HIS A 222 -4.64 2.47 -12.87
N ALA A 223 -4.56 3.51 -12.06
CA ALA A 223 -3.70 4.67 -12.33
C ALA A 223 -3.22 5.36 -11.06
N GLY A 224 -1.92 5.57 -10.97
CA GLY A 224 -1.32 6.33 -9.88
C GLY A 224 -1.41 7.84 -10.09
N TRP A 225 -1.75 8.58 -9.03
CA TRP A 225 -1.62 10.04 -8.99
C TRP A 225 -0.22 10.42 -8.48
N ARG A 226 0.18 11.69 -8.63
CA ARG A 226 1.44 12.23 -8.11
C ARG A 226 2.65 11.40 -8.58
N GLU A 227 3.52 10.97 -7.65
CA GLU A 227 4.71 10.18 -7.97
C GLU A 227 4.43 8.68 -8.16
N SER A 228 3.18 8.23 -7.99
CA SER A 228 2.81 6.83 -8.22
C SER A 228 2.56 6.48 -9.68
N GLY A 229 2.42 7.45 -10.57
CA GLY A 229 2.25 7.11 -11.97
C GLY A 229 2.03 8.29 -12.92
N LEU A 230 2.00 7.96 -14.19
CA LEU A 230 1.61 8.82 -15.30
C LEU A 230 0.95 7.95 -16.38
N GLY A 231 -0.30 8.23 -16.72
CA GLY A 231 -1.15 7.29 -17.45
C GLY A 231 -1.68 6.23 -16.50
N GLY A 232 -1.97 5.05 -17.01
CA GLY A 232 -2.48 3.93 -16.22
C GLY A 232 -2.70 2.68 -17.05
N ALA A 233 -3.17 1.64 -16.40
CA ALA A 233 -3.51 0.34 -16.98
C ALA A 233 -5.02 0.07 -16.88
N ASP A 234 -5.48 -0.97 -17.52
CA ASP A 234 -6.84 -1.48 -17.49
C ASP A 234 -7.95 -0.48 -17.92
N GLY A 235 -9.15 -0.96 -18.05
CA GLY A 235 -10.29 -0.19 -18.52
C GLY A 235 -10.09 0.43 -19.90
N ILE A 236 -11.05 1.27 -20.31
CA ILE A 236 -10.98 1.96 -21.61
C ILE A 236 -9.82 2.98 -21.65
N HIS A 237 -9.53 3.64 -20.54
CA HIS A 237 -8.46 4.65 -20.48
C HIS A 237 -7.08 4.03 -20.57
N GLY A 238 -6.84 2.88 -19.91
CA GLY A 238 -5.59 2.13 -20.06
C GLY A 238 -5.39 1.63 -21.48
N PHE A 239 -6.47 1.20 -22.15
CA PHE A 239 -6.43 0.80 -23.55
C PHE A 239 -6.06 1.98 -24.48
N GLU A 240 -6.61 3.18 -24.24
CA GLU A 240 -6.33 4.39 -25.02
C GLU A 240 -4.87 4.86 -24.91
N GLU A 241 -4.15 4.48 -23.84
CA GLU A 241 -2.72 4.79 -23.68
C GLU A 241 -1.85 4.24 -24.82
N TYR A 242 -2.29 3.17 -25.49
CA TYR A 242 -1.55 2.50 -26.56
C TYR A 242 -1.94 2.95 -27.97
N TYR A 243 -2.81 3.95 -28.11
CA TYR A 243 -3.29 4.45 -29.41
C TYR A 243 -2.87 5.90 -29.68
N ASN A 244 -2.73 6.20 -30.97
CA ASN A 244 -2.68 7.56 -31.46
C ASN A 244 -4.03 7.91 -32.10
N ILE A 245 -4.58 9.08 -31.78
CA ILE A 245 -5.85 9.55 -32.32
C ILE A 245 -5.56 10.46 -33.51
N THR A 246 -6.21 10.19 -34.66
CA THR A 246 -6.15 11.03 -35.86
C THR A 246 -7.54 11.58 -36.16
N VAL A 247 -7.62 12.89 -36.35
CA VAL A 247 -8.85 13.55 -36.83
C VAL A 247 -8.66 13.92 -38.29
N SER A 248 -9.60 13.52 -39.16
CA SER A 248 -9.57 13.84 -40.59
C SER A 248 -10.72 14.78 -40.97
N TYR A 249 -10.39 15.88 -41.65
CA TYR A 249 -11.37 16.80 -42.22
C TYR A 249 -11.36 16.63 -43.74
N ILE A 250 -12.45 16.17 -44.32
CA ILE A 250 -12.57 15.89 -45.75
C ILE A 250 -13.64 16.78 -46.35
N ARG A 251 -13.30 17.49 -47.41
CA ARG A 251 -14.25 18.24 -48.27
C ARG A 251 -14.14 17.67 -49.68
N TYR A 252 -15.29 17.46 -50.33
CA TYR A 252 -15.41 16.98 -51.69
C TYR A 252 -16.52 17.71 -52.41
#